data_e209956dd9e9dedf87be372c4c347916
#
_entry.id   e209956dd9e9dedf87be372c4c347916
#
_cell.length_a   1.000
_cell.length_b   1.000
_cell.length_c   1.000
_cell.angle_alpha   90.00
_cell.angle_beta   90.00
_cell.angle_gamma   90.00
#
_symmetry.space_group_name_H-M   'P 1'
#
loop_
_entity.id
_entity.type
_entity.pdbx_description
1 polymer ?
#
loop_
_entity_poly.entity_id
_entity_poly.type
_entity_poly.pdbx_seq_one_letter_code
_entity_poly.pdbx_strand_id
1 'polypeptide(L)'
;MRLAAFNLPSIAKLTMTDELHLQELGERKIALFCCIPDSDKSLNYLVGMIYTQLIQTLYRQADRIHKGRLPVPVHCLMDEYANLSLPKDTFLSALATMRSRAIFCSIIVQNMAQLKAMYKDDWESLVGHNQ
;
A
#
# COMPACT_ATOMS: atom_id res chain seq x y z
N MET A 1 8.94 10.40 17.60
CA MET A 1 9.81 11.12 16.67
C MET A 1 9.53 10.93 15.17
N ARG A 2 8.45 10.26 14.78
CA ARG A 2 8.09 10.07 13.35
C ARG A 2 7.46 11.31 12.69
N LEU A 3 7.02 12.30 13.46
CA LEU A 3 6.37 13.52 12.94
C LEU A 3 7.37 14.64 12.57
N ALA A 4 8.65 14.51 12.91
CA ALA A 4 9.65 15.53 12.60
C ALA A 4 9.84 15.76 11.08
N ALA A 5 9.61 14.72 10.27
CA ALA A 5 9.67 14.84 8.82
C ALA A 5 8.60 15.79 8.23
N PHE A 6 7.45 15.92 8.88
CA PHE A 6 6.38 16.85 8.46
C PHE A 6 6.70 18.32 8.75
N ASN A 7 7.76 18.60 9.51
CA ASN A 7 8.26 19.96 9.73
C ASN A 7 9.11 20.47 8.55
N LEU A 8 9.47 19.59 7.60
CA LEU A 8 10.15 20.02 6.37
C LEU A 8 9.14 20.75 5.47
N PRO A 9 9.42 22.00 5.04
CA PRO A 9 8.47 22.80 4.26
C PRO A 9 7.94 22.09 3.00
N SER A 10 8.81 21.31 2.33
CA SER A 10 8.44 20.54 1.13
C SER A 10 7.42 19.43 1.44
N ILE A 11 7.58 18.72 2.54
CA ILE A 11 6.69 17.63 2.95
C ILE A 11 5.39 18.20 3.51
N ALA A 12 5.47 19.27 4.31
CA ALA A 12 4.28 19.98 4.79
C ALA A 12 3.41 20.43 3.62
N LYS A 13 4.02 21.02 2.57
CA LYS A 13 3.28 21.47 1.37
C LYS A 13 2.63 20.29 0.62
N LEU A 14 3.31 19.15 0.47
CA LEU A 14 2.78 17.95 -0.18
C LEU A 14 1.60 17.31 0.57
N THR A 15 1.53 17.50 1.87
CA THR A 15 0.51 16.86 2.74
C THR A 15 -0.60 17.78 3.19
N MET A 16 -0.58 19.07 2.78
CA MET A 16 -1.59 20.06 3.17
C MET A 16 -2.95 19.86 2.50
N THR A 17 -2.97 19.29 1.31
CA THR A 17 -4.19 19.10 0.49
C THR A 17 -4.31 17.64 0.07
N ASP A 18 -5.56 17.16 -0.04
CA ASP A 18 -5.83 15.85 -0.63
C ASP A 18 -5.95 15.99 -2.15
N GLU A 19 -4.85 15.77 -2.86
CA GLU A 19 -4.80 15.76 -4.32
C GLU A 19 -4.83 14.34 -4.91
N LEU A 20 -4.68 13.32 -4.07
CA LEU A 20 -4.58 11.94 -4.54
C LEU A 20 -5.94 11.31 -4.85
N HIS A 21 -6.99 11.80 -4.20
CA HIS A 21 -8.36 11.31 -4.37
C HIS A 21 -8.44 9.77 -4.34
N LEU A 22 -7.79 9.15 -3.35
CA LEU A 22 -7.68 7.69 -3.22
C LEU A 22 -9.04 6.98 -3.23
N GLN A 23 -10.10 7.68 -2.84
CA GLN A 23 -11.47 7.19 -2.87
C GLN A 23 -12.00 6.95 -4.29
N GLU A 24 -11.40 7.53 -5.32
CA GLU A 24 -11.81 7.30 -6.70
C GLU A 24 -11.28 5.98 -7.28
N LEU A 25 -10.19 5.45 -6.69
CA LEU A 25 -9.71 4.11 -6.98
C LEU A 25 -10.76 3.11 -6.50
N GLY A 26 -11.16 2.19 -7.37
CA GLY A 26 -12.26 1.26 -7.08
C GLY A 26 -13.64 1.73 -7.53
N GLU A 27 -13.84 3.02 -7.83
CA GLU A 27 -15.07 3.57 -8.40
C GLU A 27 -14.99 3.70 -9.93
N ARG A 28 -13.84 4.07 -10.45
CA ARG A 28 -13.58 4.22 -11.88
C ARG A 28 -12.20 3.72 -12.27
N LYS A 29 -11.97 3.50 -13.56
CA LYS A 29 -10.66 3.04 -14.08
C LYS A 29 -9.64 4.17 -14.02
N ILE A 30 -8.74 4.10 -13.05
CA ILE A 30 -7.65 5.06 -12.82
C ILE A 30 -6.35 4.28 -12.60
N ALA A 31 -5.23 4.86 -12.98
CA ALA A 31 -3.89 4.41 -12.61
C ALA A 31 -3.19 5.50 -11.79
N LEU A 32 -2.74 5.16 -10.59
CA LEU A 32 -1.92 6.02 -9.73
C LEU A 32 -0.48 5.49 -9.75
N PHE A 33 0.47 6.34 -10.14
CA PHE A 33 1.89 6.03 -10.17
C PHE A 33 2.61 6.77 -9.04
N CYS A 34 3.21 6.02 -8.12
CA CYS A 34 4.05 6.55 -7.04
C CYS A 34 5.52 6.38 -7.43
N CYS A 35 6.13 7.43 -7.97
CA CYS A 35 7.55 7.41 -8.35
C CYS A 35 8.41 7.94 -7.21
N ILE A 36 9.36 7.12 -6.75
CA ILE A 36 10.32 7.48 -5.70
C ILE A 36 11.71 7.51 -6.33
N PRO A 37 12.51 8.57 -6.12
CA PRO A 37 13.89 8.57 -6.59
C PRO A 37 14.74 7.57 -5.79
N ASP A 38 15.51 6.74 -6.47
CA ASP A 38 16.42 5.76 -5.86
C ASP A 38 17.47 6.40 -4.95
N SER A 39 17.82 7.65 -5.23
CA SER A 39 18.81 8.42 -4.50
C SER A 39 18.34 8.89 -3.12
N ASP A 40 17.03 8.93 -2.87
CA ASP A 40 16.47 9.43 -1.61
C ASP A 40 15.45 8.48 -1.00
N LYS A 41 15.95 7.58 -0.15
CA LYS A 41 15.12 6.62 0.58
C LYS A 41 14.35 7.26 1.76
N SER A 42 14.62 8.54 2.06
CA SER A 42 13.97 9.23 3.18
C SER A 42 12.46 9.35 3.00
N LEU A 43 11.96 9.28 1.76
CA LEU A 43 10.55 9.39 1.42
C LEU A 43 9.80 8.05 1.34
N ASN A 44 10.50 6.91 1.48
CA ASN A 44 9.87 5.58 1.42
C ASN A 44 8.73 5.41 2.44
N TYR A 45 8.82 6.09 3.59
CA TYR A 45 7.76 6.06 4.59
C TYR A 45 6.45 6.72 4.10
N LEU A 46 6.55 7.76 3.25
CA LEU A 46 5.37 8.42 2.68
C LEU A 46 4.59 7.45 1.78
N VAL A 47 5.31 6.67 0.97
CA VAL A 47 4.66 5.67 0.11
C VAL A 47 4.03 4.56 0.95
N GLY A 48 4.69 4.12 2.02
CA GLY A 48 4.08 3.19 2.98
C GLY A 48 2.79 3.75 3.60
N MET A 49 2.77 5.05 3.91
CA MET A 49 1.56 5.73 4.38
C MET A 49 0.46 5.78 3.32
N ILE A 50 0.81 6.11 2.06
CA ILE A 50 -0.14 6.13 0.94
C ILE A 50 -0.78 4.76 0.76
N TYR A 51 0.00 3.67 0.71
CA TYR A 51 -0.54 2.31 0.60
C TYR A 51 -1.43 1.95 1.80
N THR A 52 -1.04 2.31 3.01
CA THR A 52 -1.84 2.07 4.21
C THR A 52 -3.18 2.80 4.13
N GLN A 53 -3.16 4.08 3.77
CA GLN A 53 -4.37 4.89 3.58
C GLN A 53 -5.24 4.36 2.44
N LEU A 54 -4.63 3.97 1.32
CA LEU A 54 -5.33 3.40 0.17
C LEU A 54 -6.09 2.14 0.59
N ILE A 55 -5.41 1.18 1.20
CA ILE A 55 -6.02 -0.07 1.65
C ILE A 55 -7.20 0.22 2.58
N GLN A 56 -7.01 1.06 3.59
CA GLN A 56 -8.08 1.42 4.54
C GLN A 56 -9.27 2.10 3.85
N THR A 57 -9.00 2.97 2.87
CA THR A 57 -10.04 3.66 2.11
C THR A 57 -10.84 2.68 1.26
N LEU A 58 -10.15 1.80 0.52
CA LEU A 58 -10.79 0.78 -0.32
C LEU A 58 -11.62 -0.21 0.51
N TYR A 59 -11.13 -0.62 1.68
CA TYR A 59 -11.90 -1.46 2.61
C TYR A 59 -13.18 -0.77 3.05
N ARG A 60 -13.08 0.49 3.46
CA ARG A 60 -14.24 1.28 3.88
C ARG A 60 -15.26 1.42 2.75
N GLN A 61 -14.82 1.68 1.53
CA GLN A 61 -15.70 1.74 0.36
C GLN A 61 -16.37 0.41 0.07
N ALA A 62 -15.58 -0.68 0.00
CA ALA A 62 -16.12 -2.01 -0.22
C ALA A 62 -17.17 -2.37 0.83
N ASP A 63 -16.85 -2.23 2.10
CA ASP A 63 -17.70 -2.73 3.19
C ASP A 63 -18.91 -1.83 3.46
N ARG A 64 -18.77 -0.50 3.38
CA ARG A 64 -19.83 0.43 3.76
C ARG A 64 -20.69 0.93 2.59
N ILE A 65 -20.11 1.01 1.40
CA ILE A 65 -20.78 1.60 0.23
C ILE A 65 -21.21 0.50 -0.74
N HIS A 66 -20.34 -0.49 -1.00
CA HIS A 66 -20.53 -1.46 -2.07
C HIS A 66 -20.85 -2.88 -1.58
N LYS A 67 -21.39 -3.04 -0.39
CA LYS A 67 -21.85 -4.34 0.15
C LYS A 67 -20.80 -5.45 0.15
N GLY A 68 -19.54 -5.08 0.40
CA GLY A 68 -18.42 -5.98 0.59
C GLY A 68 -17.50 -6.14 -0.62
N ARG A 69 -17.78 -5.51 -1.78
CA ARG A 69 -16.94 -5.65 -2.99
C ARG A 69 -16.93 -4.38 -3.82
N LEU A 70 -15.73 -3.93 -4.22
CA LEU A 70 -15.55 -2.76 -5.08
C LEU A 70 -16.14 -2.99 -6.48
N PRO A 71 -16.77 -1.98 -7.10
CA PRO A 71 -17.30 -2.07 -8.46
C PRO A 71 -16.19 -2.18 -9.52
N VAL A 72 -15.04 -1.55 -9.30
CA VAL A 72 -13.85 -1.67 -10.13
C VAL A 72 -12.76 -2.35 -9.33
N PRO A 73 -12.21 -3.49 -9.78
CA PRO A 73 -11.09 -4.14 -9.10
C PRO A 73 -9.86 -3.23 -9.04
N VAL A 74 -9.20 -3.20 -7.89
CA VAL A 74 -7.97 -2.44 -7.68
C VAL A 74 -6.80 -3.39 -7.54
N HIS A 75 -5.76 -3.16 -8.33
CA HIS A 75 -4.52 -3.93 -8.28
C HIS A 75 -3.36 -3.04 -7.83
N CYS A 76 -2.78 -3.33 -6.69
CA CYS A 76 -1.59 -2.67 -6.16
C CYS A 76 -0.35 -3.42 -6.66
N LEU A 77 0.44 -2.79 -7.52
CA LEU A 77 1.73 -3.31 -7.95
C LEU A 77 2.82 -2.66 -7.09
N MET A 78 3.44 -3.44 -6.22
CA MET A 78 4.43 -2.97 -5.26
C MET A 78 5.83 -3.38 -5.70
N ASP A 79 6.46 -2.53 -6.48
CA ASP A 79 7.85 -2.73 -6.90
C ASP A 79 8.81 -2.40 -5.75
N GLU A 80 9.92 -3.12 -5.67
CA GLU A 80 10.89 -3.00 -4.57
C GLU A 80 10.25 -3.06 -3.17
N TYR A 81 9.32 -3.96 -2.98
CA TYR A 81 8.50 -4.09 -1.77
C TYR A 81 9.32 -4.04 -0.46
N ALA A 82 10.52 -4.61 -0.46
CA ALA A 82 11.39 -4.60 0.71
C ALA A 82 11.77 -3.19 1.20
N ASN A 83 11.71 -2.20 0.33
CA ASN A 83 12.01 -0.80 0.64
C ASN A 83 10.79 -0.02 1.16
N LEU A 84 9.56 -0.57 0.99
CA LEU A 84 8.35 0.06 1.47
C LEU A 84 8.20 -0.10 2.97
N SER A 85 7.93 0.99 3.68
CA SER A 85 7.74 1.00 5.13
C SER A 85 6.29 0.66 5.51
N LEU A 86 5.80 -0.51 5.07
CA LEU A 86 4.46 -0.98 5.41
C LEU A 86 4.44 -1.65 6.80
N PRO A 87 3.37 -1.44 7.60
CA PRO A 87 3.16 -2.19 8.84
C PRO A 87 2.90 -3.67 8.50
N LYS A 88 3.84 -4.55 8.83
CA LYS A 88 3.86 -5.96 8.40
C LYS A 88 2.61 -6.73 8.81
N ASP A 89 2.27 -6.69 10.09
CA ASP A 89 1.13 -7.44 10.63
C ASP A 89 -0.20 -6.96 10.04
N THR A 90 -0.34 -5.63 9.87
CA THR A 90 -1.53 -5.04 9.25
C THR A 90 -1.64 -5.44 7.79
N PHE A 91 -0.53 -5.47 7.06
CA PHE A 91 -0.52 -5.84 5.65
C PHE A 91 -0.82 -7.33 5.45
N LEU A 92 -0.21 -8.23 6.23
CA LEU A 92 -0.51 -9.67 6.18
C LEU A 92 -1.99 -9.96 6.48
N SER A 93 -2.53 -9.31 7.53
CA SER A 93 -3.94 -9.43 7.87
C SER A 93 -4.86 -8.94 6.75
N ALA A 94 -4.46 -7.86 6.08
CA ALA A 94 -5.22 -7.32 4.95
C ALA A 94 -5.19 -8.28 3.74
N LEU A 95 -4.05 -8.85 3.38
CA LEU A 95 -3.91 -9.78 2.25
C LEU A 95 -4.92 -10.93 2.31
N ALA A 96 -5.16 -11.48 3.49
CA ALA A 96 -6.10 -12.59 3.69
C ALA A 96 -7.56 -12.25 3.27
N THR A 97 -7.91 -10.96 3.29
CA THR A 97 -9.30 -10.50 3.06
C THR A 97 -9.47 -9.57 1.86
N MET A 98 -8.38 -9.13 1.23
CA MET A 98 -8.40 -8.21 0.07
C MET A 98 -9.15 -8.78 -1.10
N ARG A 99 -8.94 -10.06 -1.43
CA ARG A 99 -9.48 -10.71 -2.62
C ARG A 99 -11.02 -10.67 -2.66
N SER A 100 -11.68 -10.89 -1.54
CA SER A 100 -13.14 -10.83 -1.44
C SER A 100 -13.68 -9.45 -1.82
N ARG A 101 -12.92 -8.40 -1.55
CA ARG A 101 -13.25 -7.00 -1.83
C ARG A 101 -12.85 -6.51 -3.21
N ALA A 102 -12.35 -7.41 -4.08
CA ALA A 102 -11.78 -7.09 -5.38
C ALA A 102 -10.54 -6.19 -5.30
N ILE A 103 -9.72 -6.38 -4.26
CA ILE A 103 -8.42 -5.74 -4.09
C ILE A 103 -7.35 -6.82 -4.25
N PHE A 104 -6.34 -6.56 -5.07
CA PHE A 104 -5.25 -7.48 -5.38
C PHE A 104 -3.92 -6.78 -5.18
N CYS A 105 -2.89 -7.55 -4.79
CA CYS A 105 -1.53 -7.06 -4.67
C CYS A 105 -0.57 -7.96 -5.44
N SER A 106 0.36 -7.36 -6.16
CA SER A 106 1.56 -8.03 -6.68
C SER A 106 2.78 -7.41 -6.04
N ILE A 107 3.60 -8.25 -5.45
CA ILE A 107 4.81 -7.86 -4.73
C ILE A 107 6.01 -8.27 -5.57
N ILE A 108 6.88 -7.31 -5.89
CA ILE A 108 8.13 -7.55 -6.58
C ILE A 108 9.27 -7.36 -5.59
N VAL A 109 10.14 -8.36 -5.51
CA VAL A 109 11.34 -8.35 -4.68
C VAL A 109 12.54 -8.81 -5.49
N GLN A 110 13.71 -8.30 -5.17
CA GLN A 110 14.95 -8.68 -5.87
C GLN A 110 15.36 -10.13 -5.58
N ASN A 111 15.10 -10.60 -4.35
CA ASN A 111 15.33 -11.99 -3.98
C ASN A 111 14.46 -12.41 -2.78
N MET A 112 14.22 -13.70 -2.64
CA MET A 112 13.42 -14.27 -1.57
C MET A 112 14.05 -14.12 -0.18
N ALA A 113 15.37 -13.93 -0.08
CA ALA A 113 16.01 -13.70 1.21
C ALA A 113 15.54 -12.42 1.87
N GLN A 114 15.19 -11.39 1.09
CA GLN A 114 14.62 -10.16 1.60
C GLN A 114 13.27 -10.41 2.29
N LEU A 115 12.36 -11.17 1.66
CA LEU A 115 11.07 -11.52 2.26
C LEU A 115 11.24 -12.36 3.54
N LYS A 116 12.12 -13.36 3.51
CA LYS A 116 12.43 -14.18 4.67
C LYS A 116 12.99 -13.35 5.83
N ALA A 117 13.88 -12.42 5.55
CA ALA A 117 14.43 -11.50 6.57
C ALA A 117 13.35 -10.58 7.15
N MET A 118 12.39 -10.14 6.33
CA MET A 118 11.31 -9.24 6.76
C MET A 118 10.23 -9.95 7.58
N TYR A 119 9.80 -11.13 7.15
CA TYR A 119 8.61 -11.81 7.66
C TYR A 119 8.93 -13.08 8.47
N LYS A 120 10.20 -13.49 8.53
CA LYS A 120 10.63 -14.70 9.26
C LYS A 120 9.77 -15.91 8.86
N ASP A 121 8.96 -16.41 9.82
CA ASP A 121 8.13 -17.60 9.61
C ASP A 121 6.85 -17.30 8.79
N ASP A 122 6.46 -16.03 8.66
CA ASP A 122 5.22 -15.62 7.97
C ASP A 122 5.40 -15.40 6.45
N TRP A 123 6.62 -15.52 5.92
CA TRP A 123 6.88 -15.28 4.49
C TRP A 123 6.13 -16.23 3.56
N GLU A 124 5.88 -17.48 4.00
CA GLU A 124 5.13 -18.48 3.23
C GLU A 124 3.67 -18.07 3.08
N SER A 125 3.07 -17.49 4.13
CA SER A 125 1.73 -16.94 4.07
C SER A 125 1.63 -15.80 3.06
N LEU A 126 2.65 -14.94 3.02
CA LEU A 126 2.72 -13.85 2.05
C LEU A 126 2.76 -14.37 0.60
N VAL A 127 3.56 -15.40 0.33
CA VAL A 127 3.66 -16.01 -1.02
C VAL A 127 2.37 -16.74 -1.37
N GLY A 128 1.77 -17.48 -0.45
CA GLY A 128 0.54 -18.22 -0.68
C GLY A 128 -0.67 -17.35 -1.00
N HIS A 129 -0.73 -16.13 -0.49
CA HIS A 129 -1.82 -15.18 -0.79
C HIS A 129 -1.66 -14.45 -2.13
N ASN A 130 -0.47 -14.51 -2.75
CA ASN A 130 -0.17 -13.86 -4.03
C ASN A 130 -0.23 -14.81 -5.26
N GLN A 131 -0.73 -16.03 -5.08
CA GLN A 131 -0.94 -16.99 -6.18
C GLN A 131 -2.36 -16.93 -6.76
#